data_c0249c1291f872972c73ed0b8a69f7bb
#
_entry.id   c0249c1291f872972c73ed0b8a69f7bb
#
_cell.length_a   1.000
_cell.length_b   1.000
_cell.length_c   1.000
_cell.angle_alpha   90.00
_cell.angle_beta   90.00
_cell.angle_gamma   90.00
#
_symmetry.space_group_name_H-M   'P 1'
#
loop_
_entity.id
_entity.type
_entity.pdbx_description
1 polymer ?
#
loop_
_entity_poly.entity_id
_entity_poly.type
_entity_poly.pdbx_seq_one_letter_code
_entity_poly.pdbx_strand_id
1 'polypeptide(L)'
;MAFYLNVAYINEFEKMKNYIKSQKLPQTYLEALKELVKVEEEKERLLKENTENKPKIEYHDVILDSEGTLTTTQIAKEYGKSAVWLNKYLKNRGVQYRKGNQWYIYSKYADKGYIREITTYNEDVDKSFTSMRWTNLGRKFIYELLKDEDILPIRIEEE
;
A
#
# COMPACT_ATOMS: atom_id res chain seq x y z
N MET A 1 -44.79 -36.12 -25.05
CA MET A 1 -43.41 -35.52 -25.16
C MET A 1 -43.45 -34.03 -25.56
N ALA A 2 -44.30 -33.56 -26.47
CA ALA A 2 -44.37 -32.13 -26.89
C ALA A 2 -44.79 -31.14 -25.80
N PHE A 3 -45.60 -31.52 -24.83
CA PHE A 3 -46.08 -30.65 -23.76
C PHE A 3 -45.00 -30.22 -22.79
N TYR A 4 -44.08 -31.09 -22.45
CA TYR A 4 -42.95 -30.76 -21.53
C TYR A 4 -41.89 -29.83 -22.18
N LEU A 5 -41.71 -29.94 -23.49
CA LEU A 5 -40.82 -29.08 -24.24
C LEU A 5 -41.39 -27.62 -24.27
N ASN A 6 -42.68 -27.45 -24.44
CA ASN A 6 -43.32 -26.11 -24.41
C ASN A 6 -43.20 -25.44 -23.04
N VAL A 7 -43.37 -26.17 -21.95
CA VAL A 7 -43.25 -25.60 -20.59
C VAL A 7 -41.78 -25.17 -20.30
N ALA A 8 -40.83 -25.98 -20.75
CA ALA A 8 -39.40 -25.61 -20.60
C ALA A 8 -39.07 -24.33 -21.42
N TYR A 9 -39.53 -24.19 -22.63
CA TYR A 9 -39.36 -22.99 -23.45
C TYR A 9 -39.98 -21.76 -22.83
N ILE A 10 -41.19 -21.88 -22.28
CA ILE A 10 -41.90 -20.75 -21.62
C ILE A 10 -41.10 -20.29 -20.39
N ASN A 11 -40.61 -21.22 -19.57
CA ASN A 11 -39.82 -20.91 -18.39
C ASN A 11 -38.50 -20.23 -18.73
N GLU A 12 -37.78 -20.69 -19.75
CA GLU A 12 -36.56 -20.06 -20.20
C GLU A 12 -36.79 -18.67 -20.79
N PHE A 13 -37.89 -18.51 -21.56
CA PHE A 13 -38.30 -17.19 -22.10
C PHE A 13 -38.63 -16.20 -20.97
N GLU A 14 -39.35 -16.64 -19.94
CA GLU A 14 -39.66 -15.81 -18.79
C GLU A 14 -38.38 -15.44 -17.97
N LYS A 15 -37.46 -16.35 -17.81
CA LYS A 15 -36.14 -16.06 -17.19
C LYS A 15 -35.37 -15.00 -17.98
N MET A 16 -35.30 -15.16 -19.33
CA MET A 16 -34.63 -14.17 -20.18
C MET A 16 -35.34 -12.81 -20.14
N LYS A 17 -36.65 -12.79 -20.17
CA LYS A 17 -37.46 -11.56 -20.08
C LYS A 17 -37.24 -10.85 -18.75
N ASN A 18 -37.17 -11.59 -17.62
CA ASN A 18 -36.92 -11.02 -16.32
C ASN A 18 -35.48 -10.55 -16.18
N TYR A 19 -34.50 -11.26 -16.77
CA TYR A 19 -33.12 -10.83 -16.84
C TYR A 19 -32.94 -9.52 -17.61
N ILE A 20 -33.57 -9.40 -18.78
CA ILE A 20 -33.55 -8.14 -19.58
C ILE A 20 -34.24 -7.00 -18.83
N LYS A 21 -35.35 -7.26 -18.12
CA LYS A 21 -36.05 -6.25 -17.31
C LYS A 21 -35.24 -5.86 -16.05
N SER A 22 -34.44 -6.76 -15.47
CA SER A 22 -33.59 -6.47 -14.32
C SER A 22 -32.36 -5.64 -14.69
N GLN A 23 -31.91 -5.74 -15.94
CA GLN A 23 -30.94 -4.82 -16.50
C GLN A 23 -31.70 -3.53 -16.83
N LYS A 24 -31.46 -2.47 -16.07
CA LYS A 24 -32.00 -1.12 -16.34
C LYS A 24 -31.37 -0.56 -17.64
N LEU A 25 -31.71 -1.15 -18.76
CA LEU A 25 -31.26 -0.64 -20.06
C LEU A 25 -31.95 0.71 -20.33
N PRO A 26 -31.21 1.71 -20.81
CA PRO A 26 -31.76 3.00 -21.14
C PRO A 26 -32.87 2.84 -22.21
N GLN A 27 -34.01 3.41 -21.92
CA GLN A 27 -35.22 3.28 -22.77
C GLN A 27 -35.21 4.29 -23.93
N THR A 28 -34.41 5.34 -23.80
CA THR A 28 -34.31 6.41 -24.81
C THR A 28 -32.86 6.68 -25.15
N TYR A 29 -32.63 7.21 -26.34
CA TYR A 29 -31.29 7.65 -26.78
C TYR A 29 -30.70 8.69 -25.82
N LEU A 30 -31.52 9.57 -25.28
CA LEU A 30 -31.09 10.57 -24.31
C LEU A 30 -30.61 9.93 -22.97
N GLU A 31 -31.30 8.91 -22.50
CA GLU A 31 -30.87 8.15 -21.31
C GLU A 31 -29.56 7.42 -21.55
N ALA A 32 -29.42 6.78 -22.72
CA ALA A 32 -28.16 6.12 -23.09
C ALA A 32 -26.99 7.10 -23.13
N LEU A 33 -27.19 8.29 -23.69
CA LEU A 33 -26.15 9.32 -23.69
C LEU A 33 -25.78 9.79 -22.27
N LYS A 34 -26.76 9.99 -21.40
CA LYS A 34 -26.51 10.38 -20.01
C LYS A 34 -25.74 9.30 -19.23
N GLU A 35 -26.04 8.02 -19.47
CA GLU A 35 -25.28 6.93 -18.86
C GLU A 35 -23.85 6.85 -19.39
N LEU A 36 -23.67 7.02 -20.71
CA LEU A 36 -22.31 7.07 -21.30
C LEU A 36 -21.47 8.21 -20.73
N VAL A 37 -22.04 9.41 -20.57
CA VAL A 37 -21.33 10.54 -19.95
C VAL A 37 -20.91 10.19 -18.54
N LYS A 38 -21.81 9.63 -17.72
CA LYS A 38 -21.48 9.22 -16.34
C LYS A 38 -20.36 8.17 -16.27
N VAL A 39 -20.40 7.20 -17.18
CA VAL A 39 -19.36 6.15 -17.26
C VAL A 39 -18.02 6.75 -17.66
N GLU A 40 -17.99 7.70 -18.60
CA GLU A 40 -16.76 8.35 -19.02
C GLU A 40 -16.19 9.26 -17.92
N GLU A 41 -17.04 10.05 -17.23
CA GLU A 41 -16.64 10.84 -16.06
C GLU A 41 -16.04 9.96 -14.93
N GLU A 42 -16.69 8.83 -14.64
CA GLU A 42 -16.20 7.88 -13.65
C GLU A 42 -14.88 7.22 -14.07
N LYS A 43 -14.74 6.88 -15.34
CA LYS A 43 -13.51 6.35 -15.92
C LYS A 43 -12.36 7.37 -15.82
N GLU A 44 -12.61 8.64 -16.15
CA GLU A 44 -11.62 9.71 -16.00
C GLU A 44 -11.21 9.88 -14.53
N ARG A 45 -12.17 9.85 -13.61
CA ARG A 45 -11.91 9.91 -12.17
C ARG A 45 -11.03 8.76 -11.70
N LEU A 46 -11.37 7.52 -12.10
CA LEU A 46 -10.61 6.32 -11.75
C LEU A 46 -9.21 6.31 -12.38
N LEU A 47 -9.07 6.80 -13.63
CA LEU A 47 -7.78 6.95 -14.28
C LEU A 47 -6.90 7.96 -13.54
N LYS A 48 -7.46 9.09 -13.12
CA LYS A 48 -6.74 10.09 -12.34
C LYS A 48 -6.30 9.53 -10.99
N GLU A 49 -7.21 8.87 -10.28
CA GLU A 49 -6.91 8.21 -9.00
C GLU A 49 -5.84 7.11 -9.17
N ASN A 50 -5.89 6.33 -10.25
CA ASN A 50 -4.90 5.30 -10.56
C ASN A 50 -3.53 5.91 -10.87
N THR A 51 -3.47 6.99 -11.66
CA THR A 51 -2.21 7.69 -11.96
C THR A 51 -1.59 8.32 -10.71
N GLU A 52 -2.40 8.86 -9.80
CA GLU A 52 -1.95 9.39 -8.51
C GLU A 52 -1.49 8.28 -7.55
N ASN A 53 -2.08 7.09 -7.64
CA ASN A 53 -1.75 5.94 -6.79
C ASN A 53 -0.63 5.06 -7.35
N LYS A 54 -0.41 5.08 -8.67
CA LYS A 54 0.61 4.26 -9.33
C LYS A 54 2.02 4.37 -8.70
N PRO A 55 2.56 5.56 -8.40
CA PRO A 55 3.86 5.67 -7.73
C PRO A 55 3.84 5.12 -6.30
N LYS A 56 2.68 5.07 -5.66
CA LYS A 56 2.52 4.49 -4.31
C LYS A 56 2.56 2.97 -4.37
N ILE A 57 1.95 2.37 -5.38
CA ILE A 57 1.92 0.91 -5.61
C ILE A 57 3.32 0.43 -5.98
N GLU A 58 3.99 1.07 -6.93
CA GLU A 58 5.36 0.75 -7.34
C GLU A 58 6.35 0.80 -6.17
N TYR A 59 6.25 1.81 -5.30
CA TYR A 59 7.05 1.89 -4.09
C TYR A 59 6.77 0.74 -3.12
N HIS A 60 5.51 0.34 -2.97
CA HIS A 60 5.12 -0.80 -2.13
C HIS A 60 5.66 -2.14 -2.66
N ASP A 61 5.59 -2.36 -3.96
CA ASP A 61 6.02 -3.60 -4.60
C ASP A 61 7.54 -3.77 -4.50
N VAL A 62 8.32 -2.72 -4.76
CA VAL A 62 9.77 -2.71 -4.58
C VAL A 62 10.19 -2.98 -3.14
N ILE A 63 9.42 -2.50 -2.15
CA ILE A 63 9.70 -2.77 -0.73
C ILE A 63 9.43 -4.23 -0.36
N LEU A 64 8.36 -4.83 -0.90
CA LEU A 64 7.96 -6.18 -0.53
C LEU A 64 8.89 -7.25 -1.13
N ASP A 65 9.45 -7.01 -2.31
CA ASP A 65 10.34 -7.94 -3.01
C ASP A 65 11.77 -7.95 -2.48
N SER A 66 12.19 -6.98 -1.67
CA SER A 66 13.54 -6.94 -1.14
C SER A 66 13.68 -7.78 0.13
N GLU A 67 14.46 -8.86 0.08
CA GLU A 67 14.87 -9.58 1.29
C GLU A 67 15.94 -8.77 2.03
N GLY A 68 15.72 -8.50 3.32
CA GLY A 68 16.72 -7.87 4.12
C GLY A 68 16.19 -6.91 5.20
N THR A 69 17.14 -6.23 5.83
CA THR A 69 16.87 -5.19 6.82
C THR A 69 17.61 -3.91 6.47
N LEU A 70 17.00 -2.79 6.75
CA LEU A 70 17.57 -1.47 6.48
C LEU A 70 17.98 -0.76 7.78
N THR A 71 19.02 0.05 7.68
CA THR A 71 19.36 1.00 8.73
C THR A 71 18.44 2.21 8.70
N THR A 72 18.25 2.88 9.82
CA THR A 72 17.56 4.18 9.86
C THR A 72 18.20 5.20 8.90
N THR A 73 19.50 5.11 8.66
CA THR A 73 20.22 5.98 7.71
C THR A 73 19.80 5.72 6.28
N GLN A 74 19.65 4.46 5.88
CA GLN A 74 19.20 4.10 4.53
C GLN A 74 17.77 4.62 4.27
N ILE A 75 16.86 4.34 5.21
CA ILE A 75 15.48 4.82 5.09
C ILE A 75 15.43 6.35 5.07
N ALA A 76 16.17 7.05 5.95
CA ALA A 76 16.16 8.51 5.97
C ALA A 76 16.65 9.14 4.65
N LYS A 77 17.63 8.51 3.98
CA LYS A 77 18.15 8.95 2.70
C LYS A 77 17.10 8.89 1.58
N GLU A 78 16.18 7.94 1.63
CA GLU A 78 15.06 7.85 0.66
C GLU A 78 14.19 9.11 0.67
N TYR A 79 14.17 9.82 1.78
CA TYR A 79 13.41 11.08 1.96
C TYR A 79 14.31 12.33 1.92
N GLY A 80 15.58 12.20 1.53
CA GLY A 80 16.55 13.31 1.58
C GLY A 80 16.82 13.83 2.99
N LYS A 81 16.60 13.00 3.99
CA LYS A 81 16.77 13.35 5.40
C LYS A 81 17.95 12.62 6.04
N SER A 82 18.38 13.09 7.20
CA SER A 82 19.40 12.40 8.00
C SER A 82 18.78 11.36 8.95
N ALA A 83 19.58 10.37 9.35
CA ALA A 83 19.18 9.43 10.40
C ALA A 83 18.82 10.11 11.72
N VAL A 84 19.50 11.21 12.06
CA VAL A 84 19.22 12.00 13.27
C VAL A 84 17.80 12.58 13.19
N TRP A 85 17.44 13.13 12.04
CA TRP A 85 16.10 13.65 11.81
C TRP A 85 15.04 12.56 11.94
N LEU A 86 15.21 11.43 11.26
CA LEU A 86 14.23 10.34 11.28
C LEU A 86 14.10 9.73 12.69
N ASN A 87 15.22 9.55 13.40
CA ASN A 87 15.18 9.07 14.77
C ASN A 87 14.43 10.03 15.71
N LYS A 88 14.63 11.34 15.56
CA LYS A 88 13.89 12.36 16.32
C LYS A 88 12.41 12.32 16.00
N TYR A 89 12.07 12.21 14.74
CA TYR A 89 10.69 12.09 14.25
C TYR A 89 9.98 10.89 14.88
N LEU A 90 10.55 9.70 14.73
CA LEU A 90 9.98 8.45 15.27
C LEU A 90 9.89 8.46 16.81
N LYS A 91 10.85 9.11 17.47
CA LYS A 91 10.79 9.33 18.94
C LYS A 91 9.61 10.20 19.31
N ASN A 92 9.41 11.33 18.62
CA ASN A 92 8.30 12.25 18.88
C ASN A 92 6.92 11.62 18.65
N ARG A 93 6.84 10.70 17.68
CA ARG A 93 5.64 9.90 17.40
C ARG A 93 5.45 8.73 18.39
N GLY A 94 6.37 8.55 19.33
CA GLY A 94 6.31 7.47 20.30
C GLY A 94 6.43 6.09 19.66
N VAL A 95 7.20 5.98 18.58
CA VAL A 95 7.50 4.70 17.92
C VAL A 95 8.72 4.06 18.55
N GLN A 96 9.74 4.84 18.82
CA GLN A 96 11.00 4.37 19.41
C GLN A 96 11.51 5.34 20.48
N TYR A 97 12.41 4.85 21.31
CA TYR A 97 13.09 5.62 22.34
C TYR A 97 14.58 5.28 22.38
N ARG A 98 15.39 6.15 22.97
CA ARG A 98 16.81 5.95 23.13
C ARG A 98 17.12 5.57 24.57
N LYS A 99 17.90 4.49 24.76
CA LYS A 99 18.45 4.10 26.06
C LYS A 99 19.95 3.90 25.91
N GLY A 100 20.73 4.74 26.58
CA GLY A 100 22.19 4.78 26.37
C GLY A 100 22.52 5.19 24.93
N ASN A 101 23.29 4.37 24.24
CA ASN A 101 23.67 4.62 22.84
C ASN A 101 22.85 3.84 21.80
N GLN A 102 21.79 3.15 22.23
CA GLN A 102 20.96 2.31 21.37
C GLN A 102 19.53 2.84 21.27
N TRP A 103 18.89 2.54 20.13
CA TRP A 103 17.48 2.79 19.87
C TRP A 103 16.69 1.52 20.10
N TYR A 104 15.51 1.65 20.68
CA TYR A 104 14.56 0.58 20.97
C TYR A 104 13.18 0.98 20.52
N ILE A 105 12.40 0.04 20.01
CA ILE A 105 11.00 0.25 19.69
C ILE A 105 10.15 0.12 20.97
N TYR A 106 9.07 0.89 21.06
CA TYR A 106 8.13 0.74 22.17
C TYR A 106 7.36 -0.59 22.08
N SER A 107 6.98 -1.15 23.23
CA SER A 107 6.30 -2.46 23.33
C SER A 107 5.05 -2.59 22.46
N LYS A 108 4.29 -1.51 22.27
CA LYS A 108 3.09 -1.50 21.40
C LYS A 108 3.37 -1.82 19.92
N TYR A 109 4.65 -1.78 19.51
CA TYR A 109 5.07 -2.09 18.14
C TYR A 109 6.01 -3.31 18.07
N ALA A 110 6.44 -3.86 19.21
CA ALA A 110 7.45 -4.91 19.28
C ALA A 110 7.03 -6.20 18.54
N ASP A 111 5.75 -6.57 18.68
CA ASP A 111 5.20 -7.81 18.12
C ASP A 111 4.79 -7.69 16.64
N LYS A 112 4.97 -6.50 16.03
CA LYS A 112 4.52 -6.22 14.67
C LYS A 112 5.54 -6.56 13.59
N GLY A 113 6.71 -7.06 13.97
CA GLY A 113 7.77 -7.45 13.02
C GLY A 113 8.43 -6.28 12.29
N TYR A 114 8.29 -5.04 12.78
CA TYR A 114 8.83 -3.84 12.15
C TYR A 114 10.35 -3.74 12.24
N ILE A 115 10.94 -4.42 13.21
CA ILE A 115 12.40 -4.40 13.44
C ILE A 115 12.96 -5.80 13.56
N ARG A 116 14.27 -5.89 13.34
CA ARG A 116 15.13 -7.03 13.67
C ARG A 116 16.35 -6.52 14.41
N GLU A 117 16.76 -7.22 15.45
CA GLU A 117 18.03 -6.98 16.12
C GLU A 117 19.11 -7.80 15.44
N ILE A 118 20.20 -7.16 15.02
CA ILE A 118 21.34 -7.81 14.39
C ILE A 118 22.54 -7.61 15.29
N THR A 119 23.13 -8.71 15.72
CA THR A 119 24.36 -8.70 16.48
C THR A 119 25.54 -8.95 15.52
N THR A 120 26.44 -7.99 15.47
CA THR A 120 27.69 -8.09 14.70
C THR A 120 28.84 -8.16 15.65
N TYR A 121 29.71 -9.14 15.46
CA TYR A 121 30.96 -9.26 16.20
C TYR A 121 32.03 -8.44 15.48
N ASN A 122 32.77 -7.65 16.25
CA ASN A 122 33.91 -6.89 15.75
C ASN A 122 35.18 -7.47 16.32
N GLU A 123 35.99 -8.06 15.44
CA GLU A 123 37.25 -8.75 15.81
C GLU A 123 38.30 -7.79 16.34
N ASP A 124 38.38 -6.55 15.86
CA ASP A 124 39.37 -5.55 16.27
C ASP A 124 39.24 -5.14 17.73
N VAL A 125 38.06 -5.20 18.28
CA VAL A 125 37.77 -4.79 19.67
C VAL A 125 37.24 -5.94 20.54
N ASP A 126 37.20 -7.17 20.00
CA ASP A 126 36.69 -8.38 20.65
C ASP A 126 35.33 -8.17 21.34
N LYS A 127 34.40 -7.53 20.62
CA LYS A 127 33.08 -7.20 21.17
C LYS A 127 31.98 -7.41 20.16
N SER A 128 30.83 -7.86 20.68
CA SER A 128 29.60 -7.93 19.95
C SER A 128 28.80 -6.63 20.12
N PHE A 129 28.29 -6.12 19.00
CA PHE A 129 27.40 -4.95 18.95
C PHE A 129 26.04 -5.36 18.40
N THR A 130 25.01 -5.14 19.18
CA THR A 130 23.63 -5.35 18.71
C THR A 130 23.07 -4.04 18.22
N SER A 131 22.51 -4.04 17.02
CA SER A 131 21.89 -2.88 16.40
C SER A 131 20.47 -3.21 15.93
N MET A 132 19.56 -2.27 16.13
CA MET A 132 18.21 -2.34 15.61
C MET A 132 18.22 -2.02 14.10
N ARG A 133 17.59 -2.88 13.32
CA ARG A 133 17.38 -2.72 11.88
C ARG A 133 15.89 -2.75 11.56
N TRP A 134 15.50 -2.02 10.56
CA TRP A 134 14.12 -1.99 10.08
C TRP A 134 13.90 -3.10 9.06
N THR A 135 12.82 -3.85 9.21
CA THR A 135 12.35 -4.79 8.18
C THR A 135 11.62 -4.03 7.07
N ASN A 136 11.26 -4.73 6.00
CA ASN A 136 10.41 -4.15 4.96
C ASN A 136 9.04 -3.71 5.48
N LEU A 137 8.46 -4.47 6.43
CA LEU A 137 7.25 -4.03 7.14
C LEU A 137 7.49 -2.74 7.95
N GLY A 138 8.64 -2.62 8.59
CA GLY A 138 9.03 -1.41 9.30
C GLY A 138 9.26 -0.21 8.38
N ARG A 139 9.85 -0.44 7.20
CA ARG A 139 10.01 0.58 6.16
C ARG A 139 8.65 1.08 5.66
N LYS A 140 7.72 0.15 5.38
CA LYS A 140 6.34 0.48 5.01
C LYS A 140 5.63 1.27 6.09
N PHE A 141 5.75 0.87 7.35
CA PHE A 141 5.17 1.59 8.49
C PHE A 141 5.72 3.02 8.60
N ILE A 142 7.03 3.22 8.41
CA ILE A 142 7.64 4.56 8.39
C ILE A 142 7.11 5.39 7.20
N TYR A 143 6.95 4.77 6.04
CA TYR A 143 6.37 5.43 4.87
C TYR A 143 4.95 5.96 5.16
N GLU A 144 4.08 5.14 5.75
CA GLU A 144 2.71 5.56 6.09
C GLU A 144 2.72 6.75 7.07
N LEU A 145 3.58 6.69 8.09
CA LEU A 145 3.71 7.79 9.06
C LEU A 145 4.19 9.11 8.44
N LEU A 146 5.11 9.04 7.48
CA LEU A 146 5.66 10.23 6.81
C LEU A 146 4.69 10.78 5.77
N LYS A 147 3.98 9.90 5.09
CA LYS A 147 2.93 10.25 4.12
C LYS A 147 1.79 11.05 4.77
N ASP A 148 1.40 10.72 6.00
CA ASP A 148 0.39 11.48 6.75
C ASP A 148 0.79 12.96 6.98
N GLU A 149 2.07 13.28 6.82
CA GLU A 149 2.62 14.64 6.90
C GLU A 149 3.10 15.17 5.53
N ASP A 150 2.62 14.59 4.43
CA ASP A 150 3.01 14.95 3.05
C ASP A 150 4.53 14.84 2.77
N ILE A 151 5.24 14.02 3.57
CA ILE A 151 6.66 13.75 3.34
C ILE A 151 6.77 12.46 2.53
N LEU A 152 7.04 12.62 1.23
CA LEU A 152 7.18 11.50 0.30
C LEU A 152 8.67 11.20 -0.01
N PRO A 153 9.00 9.95 -0.39
CA PRO A 153 10.34 9.60 -0.84
C PRO A 153 10.74 10.43 -2.06
N ILE A 154 12.03 10.77 -2.14
CA ILE A 154 12.59 11.37 -3.35
C ILE A 154 12.57 10.30 -4.43
N ARG A 155 11.92 10.57 -5.58
CA ARG A 155 12.01 9.70 -6.75
C ARG A 155 13.47 9.61 -7.19
N ILE A 156 14.01 8.41 -7.20
CA ILE A 156 15.21 8.12 -7.98
C ILE A 156 14.68 7.98 -9.41
N GLU A 157 14.84 9.02 -10.22
CA GLU A 157 14.72 8.89 -11.68
C GLU A 157 15.89 7.97 -12.08
N GLU A 158 15.57 6.74 -12.47
CA GLU A 158 16.54 5.87 -13.12
C GLU A 158 16.88 6.50 -14.48
N GLU A 159 18.14 6.92 -14.62
CA GLU A 159 18.72 7.28 -15.93
C GLU A 159 18.86 6.07 -16.86
#